data_152d82c90af105495c64c443bff0b469
#
_entry.id   152d82c90af105495c64c443bff0b469
#
_cell.length_a   1.000
_cell.length_b   1.000
_cell.length_c   1.000
_cell.angle_alpha   90.00
_cell.angle_beta   90.00
_cell.angle_gamma   90.00
#
_symmetry.space_group_name_H-M   'P 1'
#
loop_
_entity.id
_entity.type
_entity.pdbx_description
1 polymer ?
#
loop_
_entity_poly.entity_id
_entity_poly.type
_entity_poly.pdbx_seq_one_letter_code
_entity_poly.pdbx_strand_id
1 'polypeptide(L)'
;FFSSPSINAQSDAGAIFLLISPGARAGGMGEAQVAVANDAYASYWNPAGLAFQEGSELAVMHVNWLPSLADDMYYEFLGFRKQFPTLGTLGGHLIYLNLGEQVRMDEYAQYQGTFTSYMMAAAMSYSTQLSPSSSFGMSAKLSYQHLVELGTGSEKGKGTSTDFGFDLGYMKKGWLTPQ
;
A
#
# COMPACT_ATOMS: atom_id res chain seq x y z
N PHE A 1 4.45 46.28 2.12
CA PHE A 1 5.27 45.09 2.42
C PHE A 1 4.38 43.87 2.32
N PHE A 2 4.33 43.24 1.17
CA PHE A 2 3.72 41.93 1.00
C PHE A 2 4.77 40.88 1.33
N SER A 3 4.61 40.20 2.48
CA SER A 3 5.40 39.01 2.79
C SER A 3 4.89 37.88 1.89
N SER A 4 5.70 37.45 0.93
CA SER A 4 5.44 36.26 0.15
C SER A 4 5.53 35.04 1.10
N PRO A 5 4.50 34.19 1.17
CA PRO A 5 4.64 32.94 1.87
C PRO A 5 5.73 32.11 1.16
N SER A 6 6.73 31.66 1.89
CA SER A 6 7.68 30.68 1.38
C SER A 6 6.92 29.39 1.12
N ILE A 7 6.63 29.13 -0.16
CA ILE A 7 6.14 27.83 -0.60
C ILE A 7 7.35 26.89 -0.51
N ASN A 8 7.43 26.16 0.60
CA ASN A 8 8.28 24.99 0.68
C ASN A 8 7.65 23.96 -0.26
N ALA A 9 8.20 23.87 -1.48
CA ALA A 9 7.92 22.73 -2.36
C ALA A 9 8.64 21.50 -1.76
N GLN A 10 8.13 20.99 -0.64
CA GLN A 10 8.39 19.64 -0.21
C GLN A 10 7.71 18.76 -1.25
N SER A 11 8.49 17.94 -1.93
CA SER A 11 7.97 16.89 -2.79
C SER A 11 7.13 15.95 -1.91
N ASP A 12 5.82 16.13 -1.93
CA ASP A 12 4.83 15.21 -1.34
C ASP A 12 4.71 13.92 -2.16
N ALA A 13 5.82 13.39 -2.65
CA ALA A 13 5.89 12.07 -3.24
C ALA A 13 5.84 11.01 -2.13
N GLY A 14 4.92 11.19 -1.18
CA GLY A 14 4.73 10.28 -0.07
C GLY A 14 4.27 8.92 -0.59
N ALA A 15 4.95 7.86 -0.16
CA ALA A 15 4.51 6.46 -0.27
C ALA A 15 4.16 5.98 -1.70
N ILE A 16 4.94 6.37 -2.73
CA ILE A 16 4.76 5.92 -4.13
C ILE A 16 4.72 4.39 -4.24
N PHE A 17 5.41 3.66 -3.35
CA PHE A 17 5.40 2.20 -3.34
C PHE A 17 3.99 1.60 -3.12
N LEU A 18 3.04 2.37 -2.58
CA LEU A 18 1.65 1.97 -2.45
C LEU A 18 0.92 1.89 -3.80
N LEU A 19 1.50 2.39 -4.88
CA LEU A 19 0.99 2.22 -6.25
C LEU A 19 1.38 0.86 -6.85
N ILE A 20 2.26 0.10 -6.20
CA ILE A 20 2.58 -1.27 -6.63
C ILE A 20 1.41 -2.17 -6.29
N SER A 21 0.67 -2.56 -7.31
CA SER A 21 -0.59 -3.28 -7.20
C SER A 21 -0.39 -4.74 -6.78
N PRO A 22 -0.92 -5.20 -5.63
CA PRO A 22 -0.83 -6.59 -5.24
C PRO A 22 -1.85 -7.47 -5.97
N GLY A 23 -1.47 -8.73 -6.19
CA GLY A 23 -2.34 -9.78 -6.70
C GLY A 23 -2.14 -10.08 -8.19
N ALA A 24 -1.72 -11.32 -8.49
CA ALA A 24 -1.53 -11.79 -9.87
C ALA A 24 -2.84 -11.72 -10.69
N ARG A 25 -3.99 -11.96 -10.05
CA ARG A 25 -5.31 -11.82 -10.67
C ARG A 25 -5.58 -10.38 -11.10
N ALA A 26 -5.29 -9.42 -10.22
CA ALA A 26 -5.46 -8.00 -10.51
C ALA A 26 -4.58 -7.55 -11.68
N GLY A 27 -3.31 -7.97 -11.70
CA GLY A 27 -2.40 -7.73 -12.82
C GLY A 27 -2.91 -8.32 -14.13
N GLY A 28 -3.42 -9.56 -14.10
CA GLY A 28 -4.00 -10.22 -15.27
C GLY A 28 -5.28 -9.55 -15.80
N MET A 29 -6.00 -8.81 -14.97
CA MET A 29 -7.20 -8.02 -15.35
C MET A 29 -6.89 -6.56 -15.71
N GLY A 30 -5.60 -6.19 -15.86
CA GLY A 30 -5.21 -4.80 -16.11
C GLY A 30 -5.60 -3.88 -14.95
N GLU A 31 -5.48 -4.37 -13.71
CA GLU A 31 -5.79 -3.64 -12.46
C GLU A 31 -7.27 -3.26 -12.26
N ALA A 32 -8.19 -3.91 -12.98
CA ALA A 32 -9.64 -3.67 -12.83
C ALA A 32 -10.24 -4.27 -11.54
N GLN A 33 -9.41 -4.67 -10.57
CA GLN A 33 -9.81 -5.30 -9.31
C GLN A 33 -10.68 -4.40 -8.41
N VAL A 34 -10.56 -3.08 -8.51
CA VAL A 34 -11.36 -2.10 -7.76
C VAL A 34 -12.87 -2.37 -7.87
N ALA A 35 -13.34 -2.73 -9.07
CA ALA A 35 -14.77 -2.98 -9.33
C ALA A 35 -15.22 -4.37 -8.90
N VAL A 36 -14.30 -5.31 -8.75
CA VAL A 36 -14.59 -6.72 -8.39
C VAL A 36 -14.40 -6.94 -6.90
N ALA A 37 -13.24 -6.62 -6.34
CA ALA A 37 -12.81 -6.63 -4.93
C ALA A 37 -13.48 -7.73 -4.09
N ASN A 38 -13.37 -9.00 -4.53
CA ASN A 38 -14.08 -10.14 -3.96
C ASN A 38 -13.17 -11.21 -3.33
N ASP A 39 -12.03 -10.77 -2.80
CA ASP A 39 -11.03 -11.58 -2.11
C ASP A 39 -10.34 -10.74 -1.01
N ALA A 40 -9.36 -11.30 -0.29
CA ALA A 40 -8.65 -10.60 0.78
C ALA A 40 -7.84 -9.38 0.30
N TYR A 41 -7.56 -9.27 -1.02
CA TYR A 41 -6.95 -8.08 -1.62
C TYR A 41 -7.90 -6.87 -1.66
N ALA A 42 -9.20 -7.06 -1.38
CA ALA A 42 -10.17 -5.97 -1.32
C ALA A 42 -9.79 -4.87 -0.31
N SER A 43 -9.08 -5.23 0.78
CA SER A 43 -8.57 -4.25 1.74
C SER A 43 -7.61 -3.22 1.12
N TYR A 44 -6.94 -3.57 0.02
CA TYR A 44 -6.10 -2.68 -0.76
C TYR A 44 -6.89 -1.98 -1.89
N TRP A 45 -7.66 -2.76 -2.67
CA TRP A 45 -8.30 -2.27 -3.90
C TRP A 45 -9.56 -1.44 -3.64
N ASN A 46 -10.48 -1.96 -2.83
CA ASN A 46 -11.73 -1.30 -2.47
C ASN A 46 -12.28 -1.93 -1.19
N PRO A 47 -12.15 -1.29 -0.03
CA PRO A 47 -12.59 -1.86 1.23
C PRO A 47 -14.09 -2.19 1.27
N ALA A 48 -14.93 -1.52 0.45
CA ALA A 48 -16.35 -1.83 0.36
C ALA A 48 -16.63 -3.26 -0.14
N GLY A 49 -15.71 -3.82 -0.96
CA GLY A 49 -15.83 -5.20 -1.46
C GLY A 49 -15.81 -6.26 -0.37
N LEU A 50 -15.17 -5.99 0.77
CA LEU A 50 -15.10 -6.90 1.91
C LEU A 50 -16.49 -7.27 2.46
N ALA A 51 -17.46 -6.35 2.42
CA ALA A 51 -18.80 -6.56 2.97
C ALA A 51 -19.62 -7.64 2.27
N PHE A 52 -19.28 -7.97 1.02
CA PHE A 52 -19.99 -9.00 0.25
C PHE A 52 -19.34 -10.38 0.36
N GLN A 53 -18.35 -10.53 1.21
CA GLN A 53 -17.58 -11.76 1.32
C GLN A 53 -17.89 -12.46 2.64
N GLU A 54 -18.10 -13.78 2.58
CA GLU A 54 -18.43 -14.60 3.73
C GLU A 54 -17.19 -15.31 4.30
N GLY A 55 -17.22 -15.61 5.60
CA GLY A 55 -16.18 -16.37 6.29
C GLY A 55 -14.90 -15.58 6.52
N SER A 56 -13.77 -16.26 6.45
CA SER A 56 -12.44 -15.71 6.68
C SER A 56 -11.50 -16.12 5.55
N GLU A 57 -10.58 -15.24 5.19
CA GLU A 57 -9.58 -15.51 4.16
C GLU A 57 -8.25 -14.87 4.53
N LEU A 58 -7.16 -15.54 4.16
CA LEU A 58 -5.80 -15.05 4.24
C LEU A 58 -5.20 -15.14 2.84
N ALA A 59 -4.58 -14.06 2.38
CA ALA A 59 -3.84 -13.99 1.12
C ALA A 59 -2.40 -13.64 1.38
N VAL A 60 -1.49 -14.35 0.74
CA VAL A 60 -0.04 -14.09 0.82
C VAL A 60 0.49 -13.99 -0.61
N MET A 61 1.35 -13.01 -0.85
CA MET A 61 2.04 -12.87 -2.13
C MET A 61 3.49 -12.50 -1.89
N HIS A 62 4.39 -13.20 -2.59
CA HIS A 62 5.81 -12.88 -2.70
C HIS A 62 6.16 -12.67 -4.15
N VAL A 63 6.89 -11.61 -4.46
CA VAL A 63 7.37 -11.29 -5.80
C VAL A 63 8.80 -10.80 -5.75
N ASN A 64 9.71 -11.43 -6.50
CA ASN A 64 11.02 -10.85 -6.75
C ASN A 64 10.82 -9.57 -7.57
N TRP A 65 11.19 -8.44 -6.99
CA TRP A 65 10.99 -7.13 -7.60
C TRP A 65 12.18 -6.76 -8.46
N LEU A 66 11.93 -6.49 -9.74
CA LEU A 66 12.96 -6.12 -10.71
C LEU A 66 14.20 -7.07 -10.72
N PRO A 67 14.03 -8.39 -10.89
CA PRO A 67 15.12 -9.37 -10.74
C PRO A 67 16.25 -9.17 -11.75
N SER A 68 16.03 -8.40 -12.83
CA SER A 68 17.09 -8.04 -13.79
C SER A 68 17.98 -6.89 -13.29
N LEU A 69 17.58 -6.18 -12.23
CA LEU A 69 18.32 -5.06 -11.64
C LEU A 69 19.12 -5.50 -10.42
N ALA A 70 18.49 -6.25 -9.52
CA ALA A 70 19.11 -6.76 -8.31
C ALA A 70 18.39 -8.03 -7.83
N ASP A 71 19.14 -8.99 -7.29
CA ASP A 71 18.61 -10.29 -6.87
C ASP A 71 17.97 -10.26 -5.47
N ASP A 72 18.23 -9.20 -4.70
CA ASP A 72 17.80 -9.03 -3.30
C ASP A 72 16.60 -8.11 -3.11
N MET A 73 15.99 -7.65 -4.22
CA MET A 73 14.76 -6.82 -4.18
C MET A 73 13.52 -7.72 -4.22
N TYR A 74 12.58 -7.50 -3.28
CA TYR A 74 11.32 -8.26 -3.26
C TYR A 74 10.17 -7.46 -2.66
N TYR A 75 8.97 -7.84 -3.06
CA TYR A 75 7.71 -7.29 -2.57
C TYR A 75 6.88 -8.38 -1.91
N GLU A 76 6.43 -8.11 -0.71
CA GLU A 76 5.58 -8.99 0.10
C GLU A 76 4.23 -8.34 0.36
N PHE A 77 3.19 -9.13 0.26
CA PHE A 77 1.83 -8.74 0.64
C PHE A 77 1.21 -9.83 1.51
N LEU A 78 0.63 -9.41 2.61
CA LEU A 78 -0.21 -10.23 3.49
C LEU A 78 -1.55 -9.54 3.64
N GLY A 79 -2.63 -10.14 3.13
CA GLY A 79 -3.99 -9.66 3.29
C GLY A 79 -4.83 -10.60 4.12
N PHE A 80 -5.74 -10.07 4.93
CA PHE A 80 -6.70 -10.87 5.66
C PHE A 80 -8.08 -10.22 5.66
N ARG A 81 -9.10 -11.03 5.83
CA ARG A 81 -10.47 -10.61 6.11
C ARG A 81 -11.21 -11.61 7.00
N LYS A 82 -12.16 -11.10 7.76
CA LYS A 82 -13.07 -11.91 8.58
C LYS A 82 -14.43 -11.24 8.66
N GLN A 83 -15.46 -11.97 8.27
CA GLN A 83 -16.85 -11.52 8.42
C GLN A 83 -17.35 -11.82 9.85
N PHE A 84 -18.09 -10.88 10.38
CA PHE A 84 -18.85 -10.99 11.62
C PHE A 84 -20.33 -10.77 11.30
N PRO A 85 -21.23 -11.74 11.59
CA PRO A 85 -22.62 -11.71 11.13
C PRO A 85 -23.44 -10.46 11.51
N THR A 86 -23.10 -9.85 12.65
CA THR A 86 -23.84 -8.67 13.16
C THR A 86 -23.04 -7.37 13.08
N LEU A 87 -21.72 -7.44 12.89
CA LEU A 87 -20.84 -6.28 12.95
C LEU A 87 -20.39 -5.79 11.56
N GLY A 88 -20.42 -6.68 10.55
CA GLY A 88 -19.82 -6.43 9.24
C GLY A 88 -18.51 -7.18 9.05
N THR A 89 -17.67 -6.75 8.13
CA THR A 89 -16.42 -7.41 7.80
C THR A 89 -15.22 -6.55 8.19
N LEU A 90 -14.31 -7.12 8.96
CA LEU A 90 -12.99 -6.58 9.21
C LEU A 90 -12.00 -7.19 8.23
N GLY A 91 -11.09 -6.38 7.75
CA GLY A 91 -9.97 -6.79 6.93
C GLY A 91 -8.76 -5.92 7.15
N GLY A 92 -7.70 -6.23 6.45
CA GLY A 92 -6.48 -5.45 6.50
C GLY A 92 -5.40 -6.06 5.64
N HIS A 93 -4.30 -5.33 5.51
CA HIS A 93 -3.14 -5.84 4.80
C HIS A 93 -1.84 -5.26 5.36
N LEU A 94 -0.77 -6.00 5.12
CA LEU A 94 0.61 -5.56 5.30
C LEU A 94 1.31 -5.61 3.95
N ILE A 95 2.11 -4.59 3.67
CA ILE A 95 2.98 -4.49 2.50
C ILE A 95 4.40 -4.30 3.01
N TYR A 96 5.35 -5.01 2.41
CA TYR A 96 6.77 -4.82 2.64
C TYR A 96 7.50 -4.87 1.29
N LEU A 97 8.21 -3.79 0.96
CA LEU A 97 9.07 -3.68 -0.21
C LEU A 97 10.50 -3.56 0.26
N ASN A 98 11.32 -4.55 -0.03
CA ASN A 98 12.76 -4.49 0.14
C ASN A 98 13.42 -3.99 -1.14
N LEU A 99 14.22 -2.94 -1.03
CA LEU A 99 14.98 -2.36 -2.15
C LEU A 99 16.43 -2.84 -2.19
N GLY A 100 16.73 -3.86 -1.38
CA GLY A 100 18.05 -4.48 -1.36
C GLY A 100 19.11 -3.66 -0.63
N GLU A 101 20.33 -4.19 -0.69
CA GLU A 101 21.52 -3.54 -0.14
C GLU A 101 22.10 -2.53 -1.13
N GLN A 102 22.39 -1.35 -0.64
CA GLN A 102 22.96 -0.26 -1.43
C GLN A 102 24.33 0.15 -0.91
N VAL A 103 25.23 0.50 -1.82
CA VAL A 103 26.57 0.96 -1.49
C VAL A 103 26.56 2.45 -1.23
N ARG A 104 27.07 2.86 -0.07
CA ARG A 104 27.25 4.26 0.28
C ARG A 104 28.62 4.74 -0.22
N MET A 105 28.62 5.81 -0.99
CA MET A 105 29.81 6.54 -1.43
C MET A 105 29.74 7.98 -0.91
N ASP A 106 30.92 8.56 -0.62
CA ASP A 106 31.01 10.01 -0.33
C ASP A 106 31.12 10.84 -1.63
N GLU A 107 31.25 12.16 -1.49
CA GLU A 107 31.39 13.09 -2.62
C GLU A 107 32.70 12.89 -3.42
N TYR A 108 33.66 12.14 -2.91
CA TYR A 108 34.91 11.76 -3.58
C TYR A 108 34.89 10.32 -4.13
N ALA A 109 33.69 9.71 -4.20
CA ALA A 109 33.50 8.30 -4.60
C ALA A 109 34.25 7.28 -3.70
N GLN A 110 34.51 7.63 -2.44
CA GLN A 110 35.10 6.72 -1.47
C GLN A 110 34.00 5.86 -0.82
N TYR A 111 34.24 4.57 -0.70
CA TYR A 111 33.33 3.63 -0.07
C TYR A 111 33.14 3.95 1.43
N GLN A 112 31.89 4.11 1.84
CA GLN A 112 31.48 4.43 3.21
C GLN A 112 30.66 3.33 3.87
N GLY A 113 30.58 2.16 3.26
CA GLY A 113 29.80 1.03 3.76
C GLY A 113 28.57 0.72 2.91
N THR A 114 27.69 -0.12 3.45
CA THR A 114 26.42 -0.49 2.82
C THR A 114 25.25 -0.17 3.77
N PHE A 115 24.07 -0.03 3.19
CA PHE A 115 22.82 0.14 3.92
C PHE A 115 21.66 -0.52 3.16
N THR A 116 20.61 -0.90 3.87
CA THR A 116 19.43 -1.50 3.27
C THR A 116 18.28 -0.49 3.27
N SER A 117 17.62 -0.34 2.12
CA SER A 117 16.41 0.48 2.00
C SER A 117 15.18 -0.40 1.95
N TYR A 118 14.14 -0.01 2.67
CA TYR A 118 12.86 -0.70 2.65
C TYR A 118 11.69 0.23 2.90
N MET A 119 10.51 -0.21 2.47
CA MET A 119 9.26 0.50 2.68
C MET A 119 8.21 -0.49 3.19
N MET A 120 7.36 -0.05 4.11
CA MET A 120 6.29 -0.90 4.64
C MET A 120 5.00 -0.10 4.80
N ALA A 121 3.88 -0.80 4.73
CA ALA A 121 2.58 -0.23 5.06
C ALA A 121 1.72 -1.27 5.78
N ALA A 122 0.89 -0.79 6.70
CA ALA A 122 -0.13 -1.56 7.37
C ALA A 122 -1.48 -0.85 7.22
N ALA A 123 -2.52 -1.58 6.87
CA ALA A 123 -3.86 -1.05 6.77
C ALA A 123 -4.86 -1.93 7.52
N MET A 124 -5.82 -1.28 8.17
CA MET A 124 -6.99 -1.90 8.77
C MET A 124 -8.23 -1.36 8.10
N SER A 125 -9.13 -2.27 7.72
CA SER A 125 -10.33 -1.96 6.96
C SER A 125 -11.57 -2.46 7.68
N TYR A 126 -12.63 -1.68 7.61
CA TYR A 126 -13.97 -2.07 8.05
C TYR A 126 -14.96 -1.87 6.90
N SER A 127 -15.89 -2.81 6.75
CA SER A 127 -16.91 -2.73 5.71
C SER A 127 -18.24 -3.29 6.17
N THR A 128 -19.32 -2.67 5.69
CA THR A 128 -20.70 -3.09 5.98
C THR A 128 -21.58 -3.00 4.74
N GLN A 129 -22.55 -3.90 4.65
CA GLN A 129 -23.59 -3.81 3.64
C GLN A 129 -24.61 -2.74 4.03
N LEU A 130 -24.93 -1.85 3.09
CA LEU A 130 -26.03 -0.86 3.22
C LEU A 130 -27.34 -1.43 2.65
N SER A 131 -27.22 -2.34 1.67
CA SER A 131 -28.33 -3.08 1.08
C SER A 131 -27.82 -4.41 0.50
N PRO A 132 -28.68 -5.34 0.04
CA PRO A 132 -28.22 -6.56 -0.60
C PRO A 132 -27.29 -6.34 -1.80
N SER A 133 -27.34 -5.17 -2.44
CA SER A 133 -26.53 -4.84 -3.62
C SER A 133 -25.54 -3.71 -3.41
N SER A 134 -25.51 -3.05 -2.25
CA SER A 134 -24.60 -1.92 -2.01
C SER A 134 -23.87 -2.05 -0.68
N SER A 135 -22.63 -1.60 -0.65
CA SER A 135 -21.78 -1.60 0.54
C SER A 135 -20.92 -0.35 0.64
N PHE A 136 -20.48 -0.09 1.84
CA PHE A 136 -19.55 0.96 2.18
C PHE A 136 -18.38 0.36 2.96
N GLY A 137 -17.19 0.87 2.74
CA GLY A 137 -15.99 0.48 3.47
C GLY A 137 -15.08 1.65 3.73
N MET A 138 -14.28 1.52 4.77
CA MET A 138 -13.24 2.48 5.12
C MET A 138 -11.98 1.76 5.54
N SER A 139 -10.83 2.39 5.31
CA SER A 139 -9.53 1.90 5.78
C SER A 139 -8.74 3.02 6.41
N ALA A 140 -7.96 2.69 7.42
CA ALA A 140 -6.89 3.52 7.95
C ALA A 140 -5.57 2.84 7.62
N LYS A 141 -4.60 3.62 7.16
CA LYS A 141 -3.33 3.14 6.64
C LYS A 141 -2.18 3.91 7.28
N LEU A 142 -1.16 3.19 7.67
CA LEU A 142 0.12 3.74 8.12
C LEU A 142 1.21 3.26 7.18
N SER A 143 2.00 4.15 6.63
CA SER A 143 3.18 3.82 5.83
C SER A 143 4.44 4.32 6.49
N TYR A 144 5.51 3.55 6.36
CA TYR A 144 6.85 3.87 6.82
C TYR A 144 7.85 3.59 5.70
N GLN A 145 8.73 4.55 5.47
CA GLN A 145 9.80 4.47 4.48
C GLN A 145 11.14 4.67 5.16
N HIS A 146 12.07 3.76 4.88
CA HIS A 146 13.47 3.83 5.29
C HIS A 146 14.34 3.75 4.05
N LEU A 147 14.78 4.91 3.55
CA LEU A 147 15.55 5.00 2.30
C LEU A 147 17.05 5.13 2.58
N VAL A 148 17.42 5.81 3.66
CA VAL A 148 18.81 5.99 4.07
C VAL A 148 18.87 6.36 5.55
N GLU A 149 19.88 5.92 6.27
CA GLU A 149 20.04 6.24 7.70
C GLU A 149 20.48 7.68 7.93
N LEU A 150 21.42 8.16 7.13
CA LEU A 150 22.01 9.50 7.21
C LEU A 150 22.30 10.02 5.81
N GLY A 151 21.86 11.22 5.50
CA GLY A 151 22.27 11.92 4.28
C GLY A 151 23.79 12.17 4.27
N THR A 152 24.37 12.16 3.07
CA THR A 152 25.79 12.47 2.83
C THR A 152 25.95 13.85 2.21
N GLY A 153 27.04 14.54 2.52
CA GLY A 153 27.35 15.86 1.94
C GLY A 153 26.51 16.99 2.56
N SER A 154 25.95 17.84 1.71
CA SER A 154 25.13 18.99 2.11
C SER A 154 23.70 18.63 2.53
N GLU A 155 23.22 17.43 2.15
CA GLU A 155 21.89 16.92 2.49
C GLU A 155 21.92 16.07 3.76
N LYS A 156 21.80 16.70 4.92
CA LYS A 156 21.79 16.05 6.24
C LYS A 156 20.37 15.70 6.69
N GLY A 157 19.50 15.20 5.79
CA GLY A 157 18.15 14.76 6.13
C GLY A 157 18.14 13.32 6.68
N LYS A 158 17.16 13.02 7.54
CA LYS A 158 16.80 11.62 7.82
C LYS A 158 16.05 11.07 6.61
N GLY A 159 16.56 10.02 5.99
CA GLY A 159 15.89 9.34 4.86
C GLY A 159 14.76 8.41 5.30
N THR A 160 13.98 8.85 6.30
CA THR A 160 12.84 8.12 6.84
C THR A 160 11.59 9.00 6.81
N SER A 161 10.46 8.43 6.43
CA SER A 161 9.14 9.08 6.49
C SER A 161 8.12 8.16 7.12
N THR A 162 7.13 8.75 7.78
CA THR A 162 5.95 8.04 8.30
C THR A 162 4.72 8.85 7.93
N ASP A 163 3.79 8.23 7.22
CA ASP A 163 2.61 8.88 6.69
C ASP A 163 1.34 8.12 7.08
N PHE A 164 0.28 8.89 7.29
CA PHE A 164 -1.06 8.37 7.57
C PHE A 164 -1.99 8.62 6.38
N GLY A 165 -2.80 7.61 6.05
CA GLY A 165 -3.80 7.71 5.00
C GLY A 165 -5.14 7.10 5.41
N PHE A 166 -6.20 7.56 4.75
CA PHE A 166 -7.55 7.02 4.89
C PHE A 166 -8.13 6.76 3.50
N ASP A 167 -8.77 5.59 3.34
CA ASP A 167 -9.48 5.25 2.13
C ASP A 167 -10.98 5.11 2.44
N LEU A 168 -11.80 5.57 1.52
CA LEU A 168 -13.24 5.35 1.53
C LEU A 168 -13.63 4.62 0.27
N GLY A 169 -14.44 3.58 0.42
CA GLY A 169 -14.90 2.75 -0.67
C GLY A 169 -16.44 2.67 -0.70
N TYR A 170 -16.97 2.65 -1.90
CA TYR A 170 -18.36 2.30 -2.17
C TYR A 170 -18.39 1.26 -3.27
N MET A 171 -19.27 0.27 -3.14
CA MET A 171 -19.49 -0.73 -4.17
C MET A 171 -20.98 -0.98 -4.35
N LYS A 172 -21.40 -1.07 -5.62
CA LYS A 172 -22.78 -1.46 -6.00
C LYS A 172 -22.71 -2.57 -7.02
N LYS A 173 -23.31 -3.72 -6.69
CA LYS A 173 -23.47 -4.87 -7.60
C LYS A 173 -24.75 -4.70 -8.43
N GLY A 174 -24.76 -5.30 -9.64
CA GLY A 174 -25.97 -5.37 -10.48
C GLY A 174 -26.41 -4.04 -11.10
N TRP A 175 -25.51 -3.08 -11.30
CA TRP A 175 -25.85 -1.81 -11.96
C TRP A 175 -26.27 -1.97 -13.43
N LEU A 176 -25.60 -2.88 -14.16
CA LEU A 176 -25.81 -3.08 -15.60
C LEU A 176 -26.58 -4.36 -15.95
N THR A 177 -26.75 -5.28 -15.01
CA THR A 177 -27.52 -6.51 -15.19
C THR A 177 -28.54 -6.64 -14.08
N PRO A 178 -29.85 -6.71 -14.37
CA PRO A 178 -30.83 -7.11 -13.36
C PRO A 178 -30.47 -8.49 -12.83
N GLN A 179 -30.46 -8.66 -11.52
CA GLN A 179 -30.34 -9.98 -10.88
C GLN A 179 -31.64 -10.75 -11.05
#